data_5f7fe56d9696eb22005434a948f93565
#
_entry.id   5f7fe56d9696eb22005434a948f93565
#
_cell.length_a   1.000
_cell.length_b   1.000
_cell.length_c   1.000
_cell.angle_alpha   90.00
_cell.angle_beta   90.00
_cell.angle_gamma   90.00
#
_symmetry.space_group_name_H-M   'P 1'
#
loop_
_entity.id
_entity.type
_entity.pdbx_description
1 polymer ?
#
loop_
_entity_poly.entity_id
_entity_poly.type
_entity_poly.pdbx_seq_one_letter_code
_entity_poly.pdbx_strand_id
1 'polypeptide(L)'
;QGFAQADMILERDYTTQLIEHAYIEPEAAAAVPGPGGGVTVYGSIQNPFSCRRAVAGVLGLPLARVRIVQSHMGGSFGGKDEVMSAMCARAALGAQLTGRPVKIVNTREESLVESYKRHPYKMHYKIGVRRDGRITAMEVRMLADAGGYASQSLFVTWRSTVQATGPYVVENVKTDVYAAFTNNTYTGAMRGFGSPQAIFANESLMDEVALELGMDPVQLRMVNGFEGGSVTATGHKLDEHTVSLKEVVRKATEAAGWEAKRARLPVENQGRAKKRGIGMACSFRGCALGAEGVDAAAAIVSVQTDGSVLVFSGLAENGQGLKTIFSQIAATELGVTLDRVVFMETDTSTVPDSGPTVASRSTIMGGSAVRIAAQK
;
A
#
# COMPACT_ATOMS: atom_id res chain seq x y z
N GLN A 1 25.53 23.06 1.05
CA GLN A 1 25.16 24.35 0.44
C GLN A 1 23.75 24.79 0.88
N GLY A 2 22.71 23.96 0.81
CA GLY A 2 21.34 24.34 1.17
C GLY A 2 21.15 24.77 2.63
N PHE A 3 21.82 24.10 3.59
CA PHE A 3 21.75 24.53 5.00
C PHE A 3 22.42 25.87 5.28
N ALA A 4 23.40 26.30 4.47
CA ALA A 4 24.01 27.62 4.60
C ALA A 4 23.08 28.77 4.14
N GLN A 5 21.97 28.45 3.48
CA GLN A 5 20.96 29.41 3.00
C GLN A 5 19.75 29.49 3.96
N ALA A 6 19.73 28.66 4.98
CA ALA A 6 18.64 28.59 5.95
C ALA A 6 18.83 29.67 7.03
N ASP A 7 17.74 30.29 7.43
CA ASP A 7 17.70 31.16 8.61
C ASP A 7 17.54 30.37 9.91
N MET A 8 16.96 29.15 9.80
CA MET A 8 16.75 28.24 10.91
C MET A 8 17.06 26.80 10.47
N ILE A 9 17.68 26.04 11.36
CA ILE A 9 17.90 24.60 11.18
C ILE A 9 17.26 23.89 12.36
N LEU A 10 16.47 22.86 12.08
CA LEU A 10 15.85 22.01 13.07
C LEU A 10 16.27 20.57 12.84
N GLU A 11 16.62 19.86 13.92
CA GLU A 11 16.95 18.42 13.90
C GLU A 11 16.03 17.68 14.86
N ARG A 12 15.45 16.53 14.42
CA ARG A 12 14.54 15.73 15.23
C ARG A 12 14.68 14.25 14.94
N ASP A 13 14.42 13.46 15.98
CA ASP A 13 14.36 12.02 15.92
C ASP A 13 12.90 11.54 16.09
N TYR A 14 12.49 10.62 15.21
CA TYR A 14 11.18 9.99 15.25
C TYR A 14 11.32 8.48 15.28
N THR A 15 10.39 7.81 15.93
CA THR A 15 10.32 6.35 15.97
C THR A 15 8.91 5.86 15.68
N THR A 16 8.82 4.72 15.00
CA THR A 16 7.56 3.99 14.85
C THR A 16 7.73 2.58 15.39
N GLN A 17 6.65 2.02 15.91
CA GLN A 17 6.64 0.68 16.48
C GLN A 17 6.31 -0.40 15.46
N LEU A 18 6.51 -1.65 15.87
CA LEU A 18 6.00 -2.83 15.22
C LEU A 18 4.47 -2.83 15.26
N ILE A 19 3.80 -3.04 14.10
CA ILE A 19 2.34 -3.02 14.02
C ILE A 19 1.85 -4.27 13.28
N GLU A 20 0.84 -4.92 13.86
CA GLU A 20 0.11 -6.04 13.28
C GLU A 20 -1.00 -5.57 12.35
N HIS A 21 -1.27 -6.32 11.27
CA HIS A 21 -2.40 -6.06 10.36
C HIS A 21 -3.75 -6.24 11.05
N ALA A 22 -3.86 -7.23 11.92
CA ALA A 22 -5.04 -7.55 12.72
C ALA A 22 -6.34 -7.65 11.89
N TYR A 23 -6.26 -8.22 10.67
CA TYR A 23 -7.48 -8.52 9.91
C TYR A 23 -8.38 -9.46 10.71
N ILE A 24 -9.71 -9.30 10.57
CA ILE A 24 -10.70 -10.04 11.39
C ILE A 24 -10.62 -11.54 11.14
N GLU A 25 -10.48 -11.95 9.88
CA GLU A 25 -10.27 -13.35 9.49
C GLU A 25 -8.78 -13.71 9.52
N PRO A 26 -8.29 -14.56 10.45
CA PRO A 26 -6.94 -15.12 10.39
C PRO A 26 -6.69 -15.91 9.09
N GLU A 27 -5.45 -16.28 8.88
CA GLU A 27 -5.04 -17.04 7.71
C GLU A 27 -5.67 -18.42 7.71
N ALA A 28 -6.17 -18.85 6.54
CA ALA A 28 -6.71 -20.17 6.33
C ALA A 28 -6.42 -20.69 4.91
N ALA A 29 -6.05 -21.96 4.80
CA ALA A 29 -5.88 -22.65 3.54
C ALA A 29 -6.40 -24.09 3.62
N ALA A 30 -6.99 -24.59 2.54
CA ALA A 30 -7.40 -25.98 2.38
C ALA A 30 -6.86 -26.52 1.06
N ALA A 31 -6.16 -27.66 1.10
CA ALA A 31 -5.62 -28.31 -0.08
C ALA A 31 -6.30 -29.64 -0.32
N VAL A 32 -6.61 -29.91 -1.59
CA VAL A 32 -7.26 -31.15 -2.03
C VAL A 32 -6.38 -31.81 -3.10
N PRO A 33 -6.01 -33.12 -2.96
CA PRO A 33 -5.32 -33.83 -4.01
C PRO A 33 -6.12 -33.83 -5.32
N GLY A 34 -5.43 -33.56 -6.43
CA GLY A 34 -6.03 -33.53 -7.77
C GLY A 34 -5.62 -34.72 -8.64
N PRO A 35 -6.26 -34.87 -9.80
CA PRO A 35 -5.90 -35.92 -10.76
C PRO A 35 -4.43 -35.86 -11.19
N GLY A 36 -3.84 -37.00 -11.43
CA GLY A 36 -2.46 -37.13 -11.93
C GLY A 36 -1.41 -36.57 -10.99
N GLY A 37 -1.65 -36.59 -9.66
CA GLY A 37 -0.71 -36.05 -8.68
C GLY A 37 -0.69 -34.53 -8.55
N GLY A 38 -1.68 -33.83 -9.11
CA GLY A 38 -1.87 -32.40 -8.93
C GLY A 38 -2.48 -32.04 -7.58
N VAL A 39 -2.61 -30.74 -7.30
CA VAL A 39 -3.22 -30.21 -6.08
C VAL A 39 -4.04 -28.95 -6.38
N THR A 40 -5.22 -28.85 -5.74
CA THR A 40 -6.00 -27.60 -5.69
C THR A 40 -5.95 -27.03 -4.28
N VAL A 41 -5.60 -25.77 -4.15
CA VAL A 41 -5.55 -25.07 -2.85
C VAL A 41 -6.55 -23.93 -2.85
N TYR A 42 -7.39 -23.89 -1.85
CA TYR A 42 -8.35 -22.82 -1.54
C TYR A 42 -7.82 -22.02 -0.35
N GLY A 43 -7.94 -20.72 -0.40
CA GLY A 43 -7.52 -19.88 0.73
C GLY A 43 -7.84 -18.39 0.56
N SER A 44 -7.73 -17.66 1.65
CA SER A 44 -7.85 -16.21 1.66
C SER A 44 -6.54 -15.55 1.19
N ILE A 45 -6.33 -15.52 -0.13
CA ILE A 45 -5.03 -15.28 -0.78
C ILE A 45 -5.05 -13.96 -1.55
N GLN A 46 -4.15 -13.03 -1.20
CA GLN A 46 -4.00 -11.75 -1.89
C GLN A 46 -3.28 -11.88 -3.23
N ASN A 47 -2.39 -12.87 -3.38
CA ASN A 47 -1.59 -13.09 -4.58
C ASN A 47 -1.61 -14.57 -5.01
N PRO A 48 -2.67 -15.01 -5.72
CA PRO A 48 -2.85 -16.42 -6.09
C PRO A 48 -1.73 -17.01 -6.94
N PHE A 49 -1.17 -16.23 -7.87
CA PHE A 49 -0.11 -16.72 -8.75
C PHE A 49 1.25 -16.87 -8.03
N SER A 50 1.56 -16.03 -7.03
CA SER A 50 2.72 -16.24 -6.16
C SER A 50 2.55 -17.48 -5.29
N CYS A 51 1.36 -17.69 -4.71
CA CYS A 51 1.05 -18.94 -4.00
C CYS A 51 1.19 -20.17 -4.90
N ARG A 52 0.74 -20.09 -6.16
CA ARG A 52 0.90 -21.17 -7.13
C ARG A 52 2.36 -21.53 -7.34
N ARG A 53 3.23 -20.51 -7.52
CA ARG A 53 4.68 -20.72 -7.67
C ARG A 53 5.31 -21.36 -6.43
N ALA A 54 4.95 -20.85 -5.24
CA ALA A 54 5.45 -21.37 -3.97
C ALA A 54 5.04 -22.84 -3.73
N VAL A 55 3.76 -23.16 -3.92
CA VAL A 55 3.25 -24.54 -3.80
C VAL A 55 3.93 -25.48 -4.80
N ALA A 56 4.06 -25.07 -6.06
CA ALA A 56 4.73 -25.85 -7.09
C ALA A 56 6.20 -26.13 -6.74
N GLY A 57 6.92 -25.11 -6.24
CA GLY A 57 8.32 -25.24 -5.82
C GLY A 57 8.50 -26.20 -4.66
N VAL A 58 7.65 -26.11 -3.62
CA VAL A 58 7.72 -26.99 -2.44
C VAL A 58 7.40 -28.44 -2.78
N LEU A 59 6.40 -28.66 -3.66
CA LEU A 59 5.98 -30.03 -4.04
C LEU A 59 6.80 -30.64 -5.18
N GLY A 60 7.69 -29.88 -5.82
CA GLY A 60 8.41 -30.33 -7.02
C GLY A 60 7.48 -30.56 -8.22
N LEU A 61 6.34 -29.84 -8.31
CA LEU A 61 5.35 -30.01 -9.35
C LEU A 61 5.47 -28.93 -10.44
N PRO A 62 5.15 -29.27 -11.70
CA PRO A 62 4.98 -28.24 -12.72
C PRO A 62 3.77 -27.33 -12.37
N LEU A 63 3.83 -26.04 -12.74
CA LEU A 63 2.75 -25.09 -12.47
C LEU A 63 1.38 -25.56 -12.96
N ALA A 64 1.32 -26.28 -14.09
CA ALA A 64 0.08 -26.83 -14.64
C ALA A 64 -0.61 -27.86 -13.74
N ARG A 65 0.09 -28.41 -12.75
CA ARG A 65 -0.46 -29.36 -11.76
C ARG A 65 -0.91 -28.70 -10.46
N VAL A 66 -0.71 -27.37 -10.33
CA VAL A 66 -1.08 -26.61 -9.14
C VAL A 66 -2.17 -25.60 -9.49
N ARG A 67 -3.32 -25.71 -8.85
CA ARG A 67 -4.45 -24.78 -8.97
C ARG A 67 -4.65 -24.07 -7.65
N ILE A 68 -4.75 -22.75 -7.69
CA ILE A 68 -5.07 -21.92 -6.54
C ILE A 68 -6.40 -21.22 -6.80
N VAL A 69 -7.30 -21.32 -5.84
CA VAL A 69 -8.63 -20.70 -5.86
C VAL A 69 -8.72 -19.72 -4.69
N GLN A 70 -8.95 -18.46 -4.97
CA GLN A 70 -9.19 -17.47 -3.93
C GLN A 70 -10.56 -17.71 -3.31
N SER A 71 -10.60 -17.90 -1.99
CA SER A 71 -11.82 -17.83 -1.19
C SER A 71 -12.15 -16.40 -0.80
N HIS A 72 -13.35 -16.16 -0.27
CA HIS A 72 -13.69 -14.86 0.33
C HIS A 72 -12.67 -14.48 1.40
N MET A 73 -12.36 -13.21 1.48
CA MET A 73 -11.29 -12.70 2.34
C MET A 73 -11.82 -11.67 3.33
N GLY A 74 -11.66 -11.96 4.62
CA GLY A 74 -12.02 -11.08 5.73
C GLY A 74 -10.95 -10.03 6.05
N GLY A 75 -10.41 -9.39 5.01
CA GLY A 75 -9.35 -8.39 5.07
C GLY A 75 -7.96 -8.98 4.80
N SER A 76 -7.07 -8.14 4.29
CA SER A 76 -5.66 -8.48 4.04
C SER A 76 -4.71 -7.37 4.49
N PHE A 77 -4.91 -6.16 4.00
CA PHE A 77 -4.08 -4.97 4.27
C PHE A 77 -2.59 -5.15 3.96
N GLY A 78 -2.26 -6.14 3.12
CA GLY A 78 -0.90 -6.59 2.81
C GLY A 78 -0.47 -7.87 3.53
N GLY A 79 -1.14 -8.27 4.62
CA GLY A 79 -0.75 -9.41 5.47
C GLY A 79 -1.00 -10.79 4.87
N LYS A 80 -1.86 -10.91 3.86
CA LYS A 80 -2.16 -12.18 3.19
C LYS A 80 -1.48 -12.31 1.82
N ASP A 81 -0.34 -11.65 1.63
CA ASP A 81 0.51 -11.78 0.45
C ASP A 81 1.49 -12.95 0.63
N GLU A 82 2.69 -12.73 1.13
CA GLU A 82 3.73 -13.77 1.26
C GLU A 82 3.38 -14.84 2.31
N VAL A 83 2.75 -14.48 3.43
CA VAL A 83 2.36 -15.41 4.50
C VAL A 83 1.50 -16.55 3.96
N MET A 84 0.57 -16.23 3.06
CA MET A 84 -0.30 -17.24 2.46
C MET A 84 0.43 -18.22 1.55
N SER A 85 1.56 -17.82 0.96
CA SER A 85 2.39 -18.74 0.17
C SER A 85 2.92 -19.90 1.02
N ALA A 86 3.41 -19.62 2.22
CA ALA A 86 3.88 -20.63 3.16
C ALA A 86 2.73 -21.52 3.67
N MET A 87 1.61 -20.91 4.07
CA MET A 87 0.44 -21.64 4.56
C MET A 87 -0.15 -22.56 3.47
N CYS A 88 -0.32 -22.08 2.26
CA CYS A 88 -0.80 -22.87 1.13
C CYS A 88 0.14 -24.03 0.81
N ALA A 89 1.46 -23.81 0.86
CA ALA A 89 2.44 -24.86 0.64
C ALA A 89 2.40 -25.94 1.73
N ARG A 90 2.24 -25.58 3.00
CA ARG A 90 2.07 -26.53 4.11
C ARG A 90 0.82 -27.39 3.95
N ALA A 91 -0.32 -26.77 3.64
CA ALA A 91 -1.57 -27.48 3.40
C ALA A 91 -1.45 -28.45 2.21
N ALA A 92 -0.82 -27.99 1.12
CA ALA A 92 -0.61 -28.77 -0.08
C ALA A 92 0.35 -29.96 0.15
N LEU A 93 1.43 -29.76 0.90
CA LEU A 93 2.36 -30.82 1.29
C LEU A 93 1.64 -31.88 2.15
N GLY A 94 0.87 -31.46 3.13
CA GLY A 94 0.04 -32.36 3.93
C GLY A 94 -0.93 -33.16 3.08
N ALA A 95 -1.60 -32.54 2.11
CA ALA A 95 -2.52 -33.20 1.19
C ALA A 95 -1.79 -34.24 0.29
N GLN A 96 -0.60 -33.87 -0.22
CA GLN A 96 0.22 -34.79 -1.03
C GLN A 96 0.69 -36.00 -0.22
N LEU A 97 1.18 -35.80 1.00
CA LEU A 97 1.70 -36.89 1.85
C LEU A 97 0.61 -37.85 2.34
N THR A 98 -0.59 -37.31 2.62
CA THR A 98 -1.70 -38.14 3.17
C THR A 98 -2.62 -38.69 2.09
N GLY A 99 -2.58 -38.17 0.87
CA GLY A 99 -3.54 -38.49 -0.17
C GLY A 99 -4.97 -38.02 0.15
N ARG A 100 -5.16 -37.14 1.13
CA ARG A 100 -6.45 -36.65 1.63
C ARG A 100 -6.51 -35.13 1.65
N PRO A 101 -7.70 -34.52 1.64
CA PRO A 101 -7.85 -33.10 1.89
C PRO A 101 -7.27 -32.68 3.25
N VAL A 102 -6.50 -31.57 3.26
CA VAL A 102 -5.90 -31.01 4.47
C VAL A 102 -6.29 -29.55 4.57
N LYS A 103 -6.75 -29.12 5.75
CA LYS A 103 -7.08 -27.74 6.07
C LYS A 103 -6.22 -27.25 7.23
N ILE A 104 -5.69 -26.04 7.11
CA ILE A 104 -4.96 -25.32 8.16
C ILE A 104 -5.71 -24.01 8.40
N VAL A 105 -5.93 -23.65 9.65
CA VAL A 105 -6.54 -22.39 10.07
C VAL A 105 -5.77 -21.89 11.27
N ASN A 106 -5.20 -20.72 11.20
CA ASN A 106 -4.54 -20.08 12.32
C ASN A 106 -5.56 -19.58 13.34
N THR A 107 -5.27 -19.73 14.62
CA THR A 107 -5.93 -18.95 15.66
C THR A 107 -5.45 -17.50 15.59
N ARG A 108 -6.05 -16.59 16.37
CA ARG A 108 -5.57 -15.22 16.43
C ARG A 108 -4.14 -15.13 16.98
N GLU A 109 -3.83 -15.92 17.98
CA GLU A 109 -2.50 -16.01 18.59
C GLU A 109 -1.45 -16.50 17.60
N GLU A 110 -1.76 -17.56 16.85
CA GLU A 110 -0.89 -18.09 15.80
C GLU A 110 -0.69 -17.06 14.67
N SER A 111 -1.74 -16.37 14.24
CA SER A 111 -1.66 -15.28 13.26
C SER A 111 -0.73 -14.15 13.74
N LEU A 112 -0.85 -13.75 15.01
CA LEU A 112 0.01 -12.72 15.62
C LEU A 112 1.49 -13.13 15.69
N VAL A 113 1.78 -14.41 15.84
CA VAL A 113 3.17 -14.93 15.92
C VAL A 113 3.76 -15.16 14.53
N GLU A 114 2.98 -15.74 13.61
CA GLU A 114 3.49 -16.21 12.31
C GLU A 114 3.55 -15.11 11.25
N SER A 115 2.58 -14.17 11.24
CA SER A 115 2.52 -13.15 10.20
C SER A 115 3.61 -12.10 10.36
N TYR A 116 4.10 -11.56 9.23
CA TYR A 116 5.01 -10.43 9.27
C TYR A 116 4.31 -9.13 9.73
N LYS A 117 5.10 -8.17 10.19
CA LYS A 117 4.62 -6.91 10.76
C LYS A 117 5.02 -5.71 9.90
N ARG A 118 4.44 -4.54 10.18
CA ARG A 118 4.96 -3.26 9.67
C ARG A 118 6.36 -3.03 10.21
N HIS A 119 7.28 -2.65 9.36
CA HIS A 119 8.63 -2.26 9.75
C HIS A 119 8.59 -1.15 10.80
N PRO A 120 9.16 -1.34 11.99
CA PRO A 120 9.48 -0.22 12.87
C PRO A 120 10.67 0.55 12.32
N TYR A 121 10.66 1.87 12.51
CA TYR A 121 11.68 2.77 12.01
C TYR A 121 12.27 3.61 13.14
N LYS A 122 13.58 3.90 13.05
CA LYS A 122 14.24 5.01 13.70
C LYS A 122 14.64 6.00 12.61
N MET A 123 14.23 7.25 12.76
CA MET A 123 14.34 8.25 11.70
C MET A 123 14.94 9.53 12.28
N HIS A 124 16.01 10.02 11.67
CA HIS A 124 16.62 11.30 11.97
C HIS A 124 16.37 12.25 10.81
N TYR A 125 15.81 13.41 11.10
CA TYR A 125 15.50 14.46 10.16
C TYR A 125 16.22 15.74 10.53
N LYS A 126 16.88 16.35 9.55
CA LYS A 126 17.43 17.70 9.61
C LYS A 126 16.86 18.54 8.51
N ILE A 127 16.26 19.67 8.84
CA ILE A 127 15.61 20.59 7.90
C ILE A 127 16.19 21.99 8.06
N GLY A 128 16.46 22.65 6.93
CA GLY A 128 16.81 24.07 6.85
C GLY A 128 15.66 24.85 6.22
N VAL A 129 15.25 25.94 6.84
CA VAL A 129 14.15 26.76 6.38
C VAL A 129 14.49 28.26 6.47
N ARG A 130 13.91 29.07 5.58
CA ARG A 130 13.97 30.53 5.64
C ARG A 130 12.86 31.08 6.53
N ARG A 131 12.98 32.35 6.95
CA ARG A 131 11.93 33.02 7.75
C ARG A 131 10.58 33.10 7.05
N ASP A 132 10.55 33.08 5.72
CA ASP A 132 9.33 33.07 4.92
C ASP A 132 8.67 31.66 4.82
N GLY A 133 9.27 30.67 5.47
CA GLY A 133 8.80 29.28 5.51
C GLY A 133 9.34 28.40 4.38
N ARG A 134 10.09 28.89 3.42
CA ARG A 134 10.65 28.09 2.32
C ARG A 134 11.72 27.11 2.82
N ILE A 135 11.59 25.86 2.44
CA ILE A 135 12.56 24.80 2.76
C ILE A 135 13.76 24.93 1.81
N THR A 136 14.96 25.06 2.36
CA THR A 136 16.20 25.15 1.59
C THR A 136 16.96 23.84 1.49
N ALA A 137 16.83 22.99 2.51
CA ALA A 137 17.50 21.69 2.54
C ALA A 137 16.79 20.70 3.47
N MET A 138 16.92 19.42 3.16
CA MET A 138 16.51 18.33 4.05
C MET A 138 17.53 17.19 3.98
N GLU A 139 18.03 16.74 5.13
CA GLU A 139 18.81 15.54 5.28
C GLU A 139 18.03 14.55 6.14
N VAL A 140 17.87 13.33 5.62
CA VAL A 140 17.05 12.28 6.25
C VAL A 140 17.85 11.00 6.34
N ARG A 141 17.90 10.41 7.53
CA ARG A 141 18.44 9.08 7.76
C ARG A 141 17.41 8.20 8.42
N MET A 142 17.11 7.06 7.80
CA MET A 142 16.13 6.11 8.33
C MET A 142 16.76 4.73 8.49
N LEU A 143 16.44 4.08 9.60
CA LEU A 143 16.81 2.69 9.87
C LEU A 143 15.53 1.90 10.11
N ALA A 144 15.23 0.97 9.20
CA ALA A 144 14.12 0.03 9.29
C ALA A 144 14.59 -1.29 9.90
N ASP A 145 13.81 -1.88 10.78
CA ASP A 145 14.01 -3.23 11.28
C ASP A 145 13.32 -4.23 10.32
N ALA A 146 14.12 -5.06 9.64
CA ALA A 146 13.63 -6.09 8.73
C ALA A 146 13.25 -7.40 9.46
N GLY A 147 13.68 -7.55 10.72
CA GLY A 147 13.56 -8.82 11.42
C GLY A 147 14.48 -9.89 10.84
N GLY A 148 14.12 -11.16 11.02
CA GLY A 148 14.96 -12.30 10.64
C GLY A 148 15.03 -12.58 9.12
N TYR A 149 14.17 -11.98 8.30
CA TYR A 149 14.09 -12.21 6.86
C TYR A 149 13.86 -10.92 6.08
N ALA A 150 14.42 -10.84 4.86
CA ALA A 150 14.30 -9.67 4.01
C ALA A 150 12.85 -9.38 3.58
N SER A 151 12.08 -10.41 3.22
CA SER A 151 10.72 -10.24 2.72
C SER A 151 10.63 -9.06 1.72
N GLN A 152 9.73 -8.12 1.94
CA GLN A 152 9.53 -6.93 1.11
C GLN A 152 10.36 -5.71 1.59
N SER A 153 11.33 -5.88 2.48
CA SER A 153 12.05 -4.75 3.12
C SER A 153 12.73 -3.82 2.11
N LEU A 154 13.30 -4.37 1.02
CA LEU A 154 13.92 -3.58 -0.04
C LEU A 154 12.93 -2.57 -0.65
N PHE A 155 11.74 -3.02 -1.00
CA PHE A 155 10.72 -2.16 -1.63
C PHE A 155 10.06 -1.21 -0.63
N VAL A 156 9.89 -1.65 0.64
CA VAL A 156 9.36 -0.80 1.71
C VAL A 156 10.30 0.36 2.00
N THR A 157 11.61 0.11 2.09
CA THR A 157 12.62 1.16 2.30
C THR A 157 12.76 2.07 1.09
N TRP A 158 12.66 1.53 -0.13
CA TRP A 158 12.63 2.35 -1.34
C TRP A 158 11.44 3.33 -1.33
N ARG A 159 10.24 2.87 -0.98
CA ARG A 159 9.05 3.75 -0.86
C ARG A 159 9.23 4.81 0.22
N SER A 160 9.85 4.48 1.35
CA SER A 160 10.17 5.46 2.38
C SER A 160 11.14 6.52 1.86
N THR A 161 12.14 6.12 1.07
CA THR A 161 13.11 7.04 0.45
C THR A 161 12.43 8.04 -0.47
N VAL A 162 11.57 7.57 -1.37
CA VAL A 162 10.84 8.42 -2.32
C VAL A 162 9.94 9.44 -1.61
N GLN A 163 9.43 9.09 -0.44
CA GLN A 163 8.46 9.92 0.30
C GLN A 163 9.03 10.64 1.51
N ALA A 164 10.35 10.58 1.70
CA ALA A 164 11.02 11.14 2.86
C ALA A 164 10.76 12.64 3.07
N THR A 165 10.65 13.40 1.97
CA THR A 165 10.41 14.85 2.00
C THR A 165 8.92 15.23 1.99
N GLY A 166 8.01 14.26 1.98
CA GLY A 166 6.59 14.54 1.79
C GLY A 166 6.27 15.18 0.43
N PRO A 167 5.08 15.77 0.27
CA PRO A 167 4.66 16.41 -0.98
C PRO A 167 5.16 17.85 -1.11
N TYR A 168 6.42 18.10 -0.72
CA TYR A 168 7.01 19.44 -0.65
C TYR A 168 8.20 19.60 -1.57
N VAL A 169 8.34 20.81 -2.12
CA VAL A 169 9.52 21.22 -2.89
C VAL A 169 10.68 21.46 -1.92
N VAL A 170 11.76 20.69 -2.10
CA VAL A 170 13.00 20.84 -1.35
C VAL A 170 14.16 20.87 -2.34
N GLU A 171 14.87 21.99 -2.39
CA GLU A 171 15.93 22.20 -3.38
C GLU A 171 17.15 21.29 -3.19
N ASN A 172 17.51 21.03 -1.93
CA ASN A 172 18.69 20.25 -1.59
C ASN A 172 18.29 19.10 -0.67
N VAL A 173 18.33 17.87 -1.19
CA VAL A 173 17.90 16.67 -0.46
C VAL A 173 19.01 15.65 -0.40
N LYS A 174 19.19 15.06 0.79
CA LYS A 174 19.95 13.84 0.99
C LYS A 174 19.14 12.87 1.83
N THR A 175 18.91 11.66 1.33
CA THR A 175 18.15 10.63 2.02
C THR A 175 18.93 9.32 2.02
N ASP A 176 19.25 8.81 3.21
CA ASP A 176 19.87 7.52 3.42
C ASP A 176 18.91 6.61 4.18
N VAL A 177 18.52 5.48 3.58
CA VAL A 177 17.59 4.51 4.19
C VAL A 177 18.22 3.12 4.23
N TYR A 178 18.18 2.50 5.37
CA TYR A 178 18.75 1.18 5.61
C TYR A 178 17.70 0.23 6.16
N ALA A 179 17.73 -1.03 5.72
CA ALA A 179 17.00 -2.12 6.35
C ALA A 179 18.03 -3.03 7.06
N ALA A 180 17.87 -3.23 8.35
CA ALA A 180 18.76 -4.06 9.15
C ALA A 180 18.10 -5.39 9.51
N PHE A 181 18.82 -6.50 9.32
CA PHE A 181 18.40 -7.79 9.88
C PHE A 181 18.55 -7.77 11.39
N THR A 182 17.56 -8.34 12.07
CA THR A 182 17.56 -8.49 13.53
C THR A 182 16.96 -9.84 13.92
N ASN A 183 16.99 -10.16 15.21
CA ASN A 183 16.35 -11.35 15.77
C ASN A 183 14.85 -11.16 16.07
N ASN A 184 14.27 -10.05 15.64
CA ASN A 184 12.83 -9.80 15.77
C ASN A 184 12.02 -10.61 14.75
N THR A 185 10.71 -10.68 14.95
CA THR A 185 9.76 -11.15 13.93
C THR A 185 10.01 -10.40 12.64
N TYR A 186 10.04 -11.12 11.52
CA TYR A 186 10.25 -10.50 10.21
C TYR A 186 9.15 -9.50 9.85
N THR A 187 9.51 -8.53 9.05
CA THR A 187 8.62 -7.46 8.63
C THR A 187 8.38 -7.55 7.12
N GLY A 188 7.24 -7.04 6.68
CA GLY A 188 6.84 -7.16 5.29
C GLY A 188 5.81 -6.11 4.87
N ALA A 189 5.00 -6.47 3.87
CA ALA A 189 4.01 -5.57 3.31
C ALA A 189 2.90 -5.25 4.30
N MET A 190 2.67 -3.97 4.56
CA MET A 190 1.50 -3.49 5.26
C MET A 190 1.02 -2.19 4.62
N ARG A 191 -0.30 -1.97 4.60
CA ARG A 191 -0.98 -0.83 3.99
C ARG A 191 -0.19 0.47 4.14
N GLY A 192 0.18 1.11 3.01
CA GLY A 192 1.05 2.27 2.96
C GLY A 192 2.53 1.96 2.64
N PHE A 193 3.05 0.74 2.96
CA PHE A 193 4.30 0.18 2.45
C PHE A 193 5.50 1.11 2.59
N GLY A 194 5.83 1.55 3.82
CA GLY A 194 6.93 2.47 4.13
C GLY A 194 6.53 3.96 4.14
N SER A 195 5.52 4.35 3.35
CA SER A 195 5.02 5.73 3.32
C SER A 195 4.53 6.24 4.67
N PRO A 196 3.73 5.48 5.46
CA PRO A 196 3.21 5.99 6.73
C PRO A 196 4.30 6.40 7.72
N GLN A 197 5.41 5.66 7.75
CA GLN A 197 6.52 5.95 8.65
C GLN A 197 7.21 7.27 8.25
N ALA A 198 7.57 7.42 6.96
CA ALA A 198 8.21 8.61 6.45
C ALA A 198 7.30 9.86 6.55
N ILE A 199 6.03 9.71 6.18
CA ILE A 199 5.05 10.82 6.23
C ILE A 199 4.77 11.23 7.68
N PHE A 200 4.66 10.29 8.62
CA PHE A 200 4.51 10.62 10.04
C PHE A 200 5.65 11.53 10.52
N ALA A 201 6.89 11.14 10.26
CA ALA A 201 8.05 11.92 10.69
C ALA A 201 8.12 13.29 10.00
N ASN A 202 7.93 13.31 8.67
CA ASN A 202 7.98 14.55 7.90
C ASN A 202 6.85 15.53 8.30
N GLU A 203 5.62 15.05 8.46
CA GLU A 203 4.50 15.93 8.81
C GLU A 203 4.55 16.43 10.24
N SER A 204 5.09 15.61 11.18
CA SER A 204 5.39 16.06 12.54
C SER A 204 6.47 17.15 12.52
N LEU A 205 7.52 16.97 11.73
CA LEU A 205 8.57 17.97 11.55
C LEU A 205 8.01 19.27 10.97
N MET A 206 7.11 19.21 9.98
CA MET A 206 6.47 20.39 9.40
C MET A 206 5.66 21.17 10.43
N ASP A 207 4.96 20.49 11.34
CA ASP A 207 4.24 21.16 12.43
C ASP A 207 5.19 21.84 13.43
N GLU A 208 6.31 21.19 13.76
CA GLU A 208 7.33 21.76 14.63
C GLU A 208 8.01 22.98 13.99
N VAL A 209 8.35 22.90 12.70
CA VAL A 209 8.88 24.05 11.94
C VAL A 209 7.88 25.22 11.94
N ALA A 210 6.60 24.95 11.71
CA ALA A 210 5.56 25.97 11.75
C ALA A 210 5.50 26.66 13.12
N LEU A 211 5.58 25.87 14.19
CA LEU A 211 5.59 26.36 15.57
C LEU A 211 6.80 27.28 15.84
N GLU A 212 7.99 26.84 15.47
CA GLU A 212 9.25 27.60 15.67
C GLU A 212 9.28 28.92 14.87
N LEU A 213 8.68 28.92 13.68
CA LEU A 213 8.53 30.13 12.86
C LEU A 213 7.39 31.05 13.29
N GLY A 214 6.51 30.59 14.21
CA GLY A 214 5.26 31.28 14.53
C GLY A 214 4.28 31.36 13.36
N MET A 215 4.38 30.44 12.42
CA MET A 215 3.58 30.36 11.19
C MET A 215 2.41 29.38 11.36
N ASP A 216 1.30 29.63 10.67
CA ASP A 216 0.22 28.65 10.59
C ASP A 216 0.69 27.38 9.84
N PRO A 217 0.46 26.15 10.36
CA PRO A 217 0.90 24.93 9.73
C PRO A 217 0.33 24.71 8.32
N VAL A 218 -0.86 25.23 8.02
CA VAL A 218 -1.44 25.22 6.67
C VAL A 218 -0.65 26.14 5.74
N GLN A 219 -0.33 27.35 6.23
CA GLN A 219 0.45 28.31 5.46
C GLN A 219 1.84 27.76 5.09
N LEU A 220 2.54 27.12 6.02
CA LEU A 220 3.83 26.49 5.75
C LEU A 220 3.73 25.42 4.64
N ARG A 221 2.67 24.60 4.68
CA ARG A 221 2.39 23.59 3.66
C ARG A 221 2.03 24.20 2.31
N MET A 222 1.30 25.29 2.30
CA MET A 222 0.95 26.02 1.07
C MET A 222 2.16 26.68 0.41
N VAL A 223 3.13 27.16 1.19
CA VAL A 223 4.39 27.76 0.67
C VAL A 223 5.20 26.69 -0.06
N ASN A 224 5.32 25.49 0.50
CA ASN A 224 6.22 24.44 0.02
C ASN A 224 5.54 23.35 -0.80
N GLY A 225 4.20 23.26 -0.79
CA GLY A 225 3.46 22.19 -1.43
C GLY A 225 3.66 22.12 -2.94
N PHE A 226 3.70 20.90 -3.49
CA PHE A 226 3.81 20.66 -4.92
C PHE A 226 2.72 21.37 -5.71
N GLU A 227 3.11 21.89 -6.88
CA GLU A 227 2.25 22.44 -7.93
C GLU A 227 2.77 22.03 -9.30
N GLY A 228 2.06 22.36 -10.38
CA GLY A 228 2.51 22.04 -11.74
C GLY A 228 3.91 22.59 -12.00
N GLY A 229 4.79 21.73 -12.54
CA GLY A 229 6.19 22.06 -12.78
C GLY A 229 7.14 21.85 -11.60
N SER A 230 6.64 21.53 -10.40
CA SER A 230 7.49 21.17 -9.25
C SER A 230 8.37 19.96 -9.55
N VAL A 231 9.53 19.89 -8.91
CA VAL A 231 10.44 18.73 -8.99
C VAL A 231 10.43 18.01 -7.66
N THR A 232 10.22 16.70 -7.69
CA THR A 232 10.25 15.84 -6.50
C THR A 232 11.69 15.63 -6.02
N ALA A 233 11.87 15.13 -4.80
CA ALA A 233 13.19 14.78 -4.25
C ALA A 233 13.96 13.72 -5.09
N THR A 234 13.26 12.96 -5.94
CA THR A 234 13.85 11.99 -6.86
C THR A 234 14.15 12.54 -8.25
N GLY A 235 13.95 13.85 -8.45
CA GLY A 235 14.21 14.52 -9.73
C GLY A 235 13.08 14.41 -10.76
N HIS A 236 11.92 13.86 -10.38
CA HIS A 236 10.77 13.77 -11.28
C HIS A 236 10.06 15.14 -11.36
N LYS A 237 9.95 15.67 -12.57
CA LYS A 237 9.24 16.92 -12.84
C LYS A 237 7.75 16.67 -13.06
N LEU A 238 6.91 17.42 -12.34
CA LEU A 238 5.46 17.26 -12.32
C LEU A 238 4.77 18.18 -13.35
N ASP A 239 5.13 18.08 -14.60
CA ASP A 239 4.59 18.89 -15.72
C ASP A 239 3.56 18.13 -16.56
N GLU A 240 3.59 16.80 -16.57
CA GLU A 240 2.62 15.97 -17.30
C GLU A 240 1.40 15.54 -16.44
N HIS A 241 1.38 15.96 -15.17
CA HIS A 241 0.37 15.51 -14.21
C HIS A 241 -0.44 16.68 -13.67
N THR A 242 -1.72 16.44 -13.38
CA THR A 242 -2.53 17.37 -12.59
C THR A 242 -2.06 17.32 -11.14
N VAL A 243 -1.48 18.42 -10.66
CA VAL A 243 -1.04 18.56 -9.27
C VAL A 243 -2.01 19.47 -8.53
N SER A 244 -2.91 18.89 -7.77
CA SER A 244 -4.01 19.60 -7.08
C SER A 244 -3.82 19.73 -5.57
N LEU A 245 -2.60 19.52 -5.05
CA LEU A 245 -2.35 19.50 -3.60
C LEU A 245 -2.84 20.79 -2.93
N LYS A 246 -2.46 21.97 -3.44
CA LYS A 246 -2.84 23.26 -2.84
C LYS A 246 -4.36 23.48 -2.86
N GLU A 247 -5.05 23.07 -3.94
CA GLU A 247 -6.51 23.12 -4.02
C GLU A 247 -7.18 22.18 -3.02
N VAL A 248 -6.68 20.95 -2.87
CA VAL A 248 -7.18 19.99 -1.89
C VAL A 248 -7.01 20.52 -0.46
N VAL A 249 -5.85 21.08 -0.14
CA VAL A 249 -5.57 21.71 1.17
C VAL A 249 -6.56 22.84 1.44
N ARG A 250 -6.76 23.76 0.48
CA ARG A 250 -7.70 24.88 0.61
C ARG A 250 -9.14 24.37 0.87
N LYS A 251 -9.63 23.44 0.05
CA LYS A 251 -10.99 22.88 0.22
C LYS A 251 -11.15 22.15 1.55
N ALA A 252 -10.15 21.37 1.97
CA ALA A 252 -10.20 20.66 3.24
C ALA A 252 -10.21 21.60 4.45
N THR A 253 -9.42 22.67 4.44
CA THR A 253 -9.35 23.66 5.52
C THR A 253 -10.62 24.51 5.58
N GLU A 254 -11.19 24.90 4.44
CA GLU A 254 -12.49 25.58 4.36
C GLU A 254 -13.60 24.70 4.94
N ALA A 255 -13.73 23.45 4.48
CA ALA A 255 -14.73 22.50 4.95
C ALA A 255 -14.58 22.19 6.45
N ALA A 256 -13.34 22.15 6.95
CA ALA A 256 -13.06 21.93 8.37
C ALA A 256 -13.33 23.18 9.23
N GLY A 257 -13.49 24.37 8.64
CA GLY A 257 -13.55 25.64 9.38
C GLY A 257 -12.25 25.92 10.13
N TRP A 258 -11.10 25.74 9.46
CA TRP A 258 -9.77 25.77 10.06
C TRP A 258 -9.50 27.03 10.85
N GLU A 259 -9.61 28.21 10.22
CA GLU A 259 -9.30 29.50 10.85
C GLU A 259 -10.14 29.76 12.10
N ALA A 260 -11.47 29.57 11.99
CA ALA A 260 -12.39 29.77 13.10
C ALA A 260 -12.08 28.82 14.28
N LYS A 261 -11.74 27.56 13.99
CA LYS A 261 -11.37 26.60 15.04
C LYS A 261 -10.02 26.91 15.67
N ARG A 262 -9.02 27.29 14.88
CA ARG A 262 -7.70 27.70 15.37
C ARG A 262 -7.80 28.90 16.33
N ALA A 263 -8.62 29.88 16.01
CA ALA A 263 -8.85 31.02 16.87
C ALA A 263 -9.62 30.67 18.16
N ARG A 264 -10.65 29.82 18.07
CA ARG A 264 -11.59 29.54 19.17
C ARG A 264 -11.05 28.49 20.15
N LEU A 265 -10.44 27.42 19.66
CA LEU A 265 -10.07 26.27 20.50
C LEU A 265 -9.10 26.59 21.64
N PRO A 266 -8.09 27.45 21.51
CA PRO A 266 -7.24 27.84 22.63
C PRO A 266 -8.03 28.46 23.81
N VAL A 267 -9.03 29.30 23.49
CA VAL A 267 -9.90 29.92 24.50
C VAL A 267 -10.83 28.89 25.13
N GLU A 268 -11.50 28.07 24.33
CA GLU A 268 -12.41 27.01 24.80
C GLU A 268 -11.70 25.94 25.67
N ASN A 269 -10.42 25.75 25.48
CA ASN A 269 -9.62 24.78 26.22
C ASN A 269 -9.17 25.27 27.60
N GLN A 270 -9.35 26.56 27.93
CA GLN A 270 -8.97 27.09 29.22
C GLN A 270 -9.79 26.42 30.31
N GLY A 271 -9.14 25.97 31.38
CA GLY A 271 -9.77 25.29 32.53
C GLY A 271 -10.34 23.90 32.28
N ARG A 272 -10.29 23.37 31.03
CA ARG A 272 -10.83 22.05 30.71
C ARG A 272 -9.80 20.94 30.90
N ALA A 273 -10.19 19.83 31.53
CA ALA A 273 -9.35 18.63 31.63
C ALA A 273 -9.16 17.97 30.27
N LYS A 274 -10.21 17.89 29.43
CA LYS A 274 -10.13 17.39 28.05
C LYS A 274 -9.96 18.57 27.09
N LYS A 275 -8.86 18.56 26.34
CA LYS A 275 -8.57 19.57 25.32
C LYS A 275 -9.06 19.11 23.95
N ARG A 276 -9.49 20.05 23.12
CA ARG A 276 -9.80 19.86 21.71
C ARG A 276 -8.65 20.43 20.86
N GLY A 277 -8.34 19.78 19.75
CA GLY A 277 -7.34 20.24 18.79
C GLY A 277 -7.85 20.09 17.36
N ILE A 278 -7.23 20.79 16.46
CA ILE A 278 -7.35 20.58 15.01
C ILE A 278 -5.94 20.48 14.43
N GLY A 279 -5.70 19.49 13.59
CA GLY A 279 -4.44 19.29 12.89
C GLY A 279 -4.68 18.94 11.44
N MET A 280 -3.66 19.11 10.61
CA MET A 280 -3.67 18.75 9.21
C MET A 280 -2.33 18.12 8.85
N ALA A 281 -2.36 17.11 8.00
CA ALA A 281 -1.19 16.49 7.39
C ALA A 281 -1.44 16.30 5.90
N CYS A 282 -0.37 16.37 5.11
CA CYS A 282 -0.40 16.15 3.68
C CYS A 282 0.36 14.86 3.33
N SER A 283 -0.10 14.17 2.30
CA SER A 283 0.65 13.05 1.74
C SER A 283 0.46 12.98 0.24
N PHE A 284 1.42 12.36 -0.45
CA PHE A 284 1.25 11.95 -1.83
C PHE A 284 1.65 10.48 -1.96
N ARG A 285 1.15 9.83 -2.98
CA ARG A 285 1.49 8.43 -3.24
C ARG A 285 1.36 8.12 -4.72
N GLY A 286 2.36 7.43 -5.26
CA GLY A 286 2.26 6.78 -6.57
C GLY A 286 1.35 5.56 -6.50
N CYS A 287 0.48 5.38 -7.48
CA CYS A 287 -0.24 4.14 -7.73
C CYS A 287 0.61 3.22 -8.60
N ALA A 288 0.33 1.92 -8.56
CA ALA A 288 1.03 0.88 -9.31
C ALA A 288 2.46 0.58 -8.80
N LEU A 289 3.17 -0.33 -9.47
CA LEU A 289 4.52 -0.76 -9.03
C LEU A 289 5.57 0.31 -9.28
N GLY A 290 5.42 1.09 -10.37
CA GLY A 290 6.41 2.09 -10.72
C GLY A 290 7.78 1.47 -11.01
N ALA A 291 8.83 1.98 -10.39
CA ALA A 291 10.19 1.46 -10.55
C ALA A 291 10.46 0.13 -9.82
N GLU A 292 9.50 -0.40 -9.05
CA GLU A 292 9.67 -1.68 -8.35
C GLU A 292 9.67 -2.90 -9.30
N GLY A 293 9.08 -2.77 -10.48
CA GLY A 293 9.04 -3.85 -11.46
C GLY A 293 8.13 -3.56 -12.66
N VAL A 294 8.09 -4.50 -13.59
CA VAL A 294 7.18 -4.43 -14.74
C VAL A 294 5.75 -4.54 -14.24
N ASP A 295 4.93 -3.54 -14.58
CA ASP A 295 3.54 -3.46 -14.18
C ASP A 295 2.64 -3.84 -15.35
N ALA A 296 2.09 -5.06 -15.30
CA ALA A 296 1.20 -5.59 -16.31
C ALA A 296 0.00 -6.27 -15.66
N ALA A 297 -1.15 -6.21 -16.32
CA ALA A 297 -2.35 -6.95 -15.96
C ALA A 297 -3.03 -7.50 -17.20
N ALA A 298 -3.78 -8.59 -17.03
CA ALA A 298 -4.54 -9.20 -18.09
C ALA A 298 -5.98 -9.46 -17.62
N ALA A 299 -6.92 -9.45 -18.57
CA ALA A 299 -8.32 -9.77 -18.33
C ALA A 299 -8.92 -10.48 -19.54
N ILE A 300 -9.97 -11.26 -19.29
CA ILE A 300 -10.81 -11.86 -20.32
C ILE A 300 -12.24 -11.35 -20.10
N VAL A 301 -12.88 -10.92 -21.16
CA VAL A 301 -14.32 -10.59 -21.19
C VAL A 301 -14.97 -11.52 -22.20
N SER A 302 -16.00 -12.24 -21.77
CA SER A 302 -16.71 -13.22 -22.60
C SER A 302 -18.21 -12.91 -22.61
N VAL A 303 -18.75 -12.58 -23.78
CA VAL A 303 -20.18 -12.38 -23.97
C VAL A 303 -20.83 -13.74 -24.27
N GLN A 304 -21.90 -14.05 -23.54
CA GLN A 304 -22.63 -15.29 -23.67
C GLN A 304 -23.78 -15.14 -24.68
N THR A 305 -24.34 -16.26 -25.14
CA THR A 305 -25.42 -16.28 -26.14
C THR A 305 -26.71 -15.61 -25.68
N ASP A 306 -26.94 -15.51 -24.37
CA ASP A 306 -28.09 -14.83 -23.76
C ASP A 306 -27.83 -13.33 -23.49
N GLY A 307 -26.67 -12.82 -23.89
CA GLY A 307 -26.24 -11.43 -23.66
C GLY A 307 -25.67 -11.16 -22.26
N SER A 308 -25.50 -12.18 -21.40
CA SER A 308 -24.74 -12.03 -20.16
C SER A 308 -23.24 -11.96 -20.43
N VAL A 309 -22.49 -11.34 -19.52
CA VAL A 309 -21.06 -11.08 -19.68
C VAL A 309 -20.30 -11.65 -18.50
N LEU A 310 -19.25 -12.42 -18.79
CA LEU A 310 -18.31 -12.95 -17.79
C LEU A 310 -17.01 -12.14 -17.84
N VAL A 311 -16.54 -11.68 -16.68
CA VAL A 311 -15.27 -10.96 -16.53
C VAL A 311 -14.32 -11.80 -15.69
N PHE A 312 -13.12 -12.04 -16.22
CA PHE A 312 -12.06 -12.82 -15.58
C PHE A 312 -10.82 -11.97 -15.36
N SER A 313 -10.25 -12.00 -14.17
CA SER A 313 -8.98 -11.35 -13.83
C SER A 313 -8.23 -12.13 -12.76
N GLY A 314 -6.90 -12.12 -12.85
CA GLY A 314 -6.02 -12.72 -11.83
C GLY A 314 -5.83 -11.85 -10.59
N LEU A 315 -6.39 -10.64 -10.57
CA LEU A 315 -6.37 -9.76 -9.39
C LEU A 315 -7.41 -10.22 -8.36
N ALA A 316 -7.03 -10.13 -7.09
CA ALA A 316 -7.78 -10.64 -5.96
C ALA A 316 -8.72 -9.59 -5.35
N GLU A 317 -9.93 -10.01 -4.95
CA GLU A 317 -10.84 -9.24 -4.11
C GLU A 317 -10.43 -9.38 -2.64
N ASN A 318 -10.03 -8.28 -2.00
CA ASN A 318 -9.58 -8.24 -0.61
C ASN A 318 -10.58 -7.48 0.30
N GLY A 319 -11.77 -7.15 -0.22
CA GLY A 319 -12.76 -6.27 0.38
C GLY A 319 -12.73 -4.83 -0.14
N GLN A 320 -11.88 -4.53 -1.14
CA GLN A 320 -11.75 -3.21 -1.74
C GLN A 320 -12.79 -2.90 -2.84
N GLY A 321 -13.65 -3.87 -3.21
CA GLY A 321 -14.70 -3.69 -4.21
C GLY A 321 -14.25 -3.89 -5.65
N LEU A 322 -13.17 -4.64 -5.88
CA LEU A 322 -12.63 -4.91 -7.22
C LEU A 322 -13.67 -5.55 -8.14
N LYS A 323 -14.41 -6.55 -7.66
CA LYS A 323 -15.45 -7.23 -8.43
C LYS A 323 -16.49 -6.25 -8.97
N THR A 324 -16.96 -5.35 -8.13
CA THR A 324 -17.93 -4.30 -8.52
C THR A 324 -17.34 -3.35 -9.53
N ILE A 325 -16.14 -2.83 -9.29
CA ILE A 325 -15.50 -1.85 -10.19
C ILE A 325 -15.23 -2.46 -11.57
N PHE A 326 -14.73 -3.69 -11.63
CA PHE A 326 -14.44 -4.35 -12.91
C PHE A 326 -15.72 -4.67 -13.68
N SER A 327 -16.79 -5.06 -12.98
CA SER A 327 -18.10 -5.24 -13.59
C SER A 327 -18.68 -3.92 -14.13
N GLN A 328 -18.52 -2.82 -13.39
CA GLN A 328 -18.94 -1.49 -13.85
C GLN A 328 -18.18 -1.04 -15.10
N ILE A 329 -16.85 -1.25 -15.14
CA ILE A 329 -16.03 -0.92 -16.31
C ILE A 329 -16.49 -1.73 -17.53
N ALA A 330 -16.67 -3.05 -17.39
CA ALA A 330 -17.13 -3.90 -18.48
C ALA A 330 -18.54 -3.51 -18.95
N ALA A 331 -19.47 -3.29 -18.02
CA ALA A 331 -20.84 -2.87 -18.32
C ALA A 331 -20.89 -1.54 -19.10
N THR A 332 -20.10 -0.56 -18.63
CA THR A 332 -20.02 0.76 -19.28
C THR A 332 -19.46 0.66 -20.69
N GLU A 333 -18.40 -0.10 -20.88
CA GLU A 333 -17.73 -0.24 -22.19
C GLU A 333 -18.57 -1.00 -23.21
N LEU A 334 -19.32 -2.02 -22.76
CA LEU A 334 -20.21 -2.82 -23.62
C LEU A 334 -21.62 -2.20 -23.80
N GLY A 335 -21.96 -1.15 -23.03
CA GLY A 335 -23.30 -0.54 -23.09
C GLY A 335 -24.40 -1.43 -22.51
N VAL A 336 -24.08 -2.32 -21.56
CA VAL A 336 -25.06 -3.21 -20.90
C VAL A 336 -25.30 -2.79 -19.45
N THR A 337 -26.39 -3.27 -18.85
CA THR A 337 -26.67 -3.03 -17.42
C THR A 337 -25.78 -3.89 -16.52
N LEU A 338 -25.50 -3.42 -15.31
CA LEU A 338 -24.57 -4.09 -14.38
C LEU A 338 -25.02 -5.51 -13.96
N ASP A 339 -26.31 -5.75 -13.89
CA ASP A 339 -26.92 -7.07 -13.59
C ASP A 339 -26.62 -8.14 -14.65
N ARG A 340 -26.25 -7.73 -15.87
CA ARG A 340 -25.81 -8.63 -16.93
C ARG A 340 -24.36 -9.07 -16.78
N VAL A 341 -23.56 -8.44 -15.91
CA VAL A 341 -22.13 -8.69 -15.80
C VAL A 341 -21.82 -9.49 -14.54
N VAL A 342 -21.14 -10.61 -14.69
CA VAL A 342 -20.69 -11.48 -13.59
C VAL A 342 -19.16 -11.51 -13.56
N PHE A 343 -18.58 -11.07 -12.44
CA PHE A 343 -17.14 -11.24 -12.20
C PHE A 343 -16.90 -12.66 -11.67
N MET A 344 -16.04 -13.39 -12.37
CA MET A 344 -15.70 -14.77 -12.02
C MET A 344 -14.69 -14.82 -10.87
N GLU A 345 -14.81 -15.84 -10.02
CA GLU A 345 -13.85 -16.06 -8.92
C GLU A 345 -12.43 -16.21 -9.45
N THR A 346 -11.46 -15.66 -8.71
CA THR A 346 -10.04 -15.72 -9.08
C THR A 346 -9.51 -17.15 -8.87
N ASP A 347 -9.32 -17.84 -9.98
CA ASP A 347 -8.87 -19.22 -10.08
C ASP A 347 -7.74 -19.31 -11.11
N THR A 348 -6.56 -19.71 -10.69
CA THR A 348 -5.35 -19.74 -11.55
C THR A 348 -5.43 -20.74 -12.72
N SER A 349 -6.48 -21.55 -12.81
CA SER A 349 -6.73 -22.41 -13.95
C SER A 349 -7.59 -21.75 -15.04
N THR A 350 -8.32 -20.68 -14.71
CA THR A 350 -9.29 -20.04 -15.62
C THR A 350 -9.02 -18.57 -15.87
N VAL A 351 -8.27 -17.89 -14.99
CA VAL A 351 -7.94 -16.48 -15.14
C VAL A 351 -6.47 -16.29 -15.58
N PRO A 352 -6.15 -15.24 -16.35
CA PRO A 352 -4.76 -14.92 -16.69
C PRO A 352 -4.00 -14.37 -15.48
N ASP A 353 -2.68 -14.56 -15.43
CA ASP A 353 -1.83 -13.90 -14.44
C ASP A 353 -1.88 -12.38 -14.66
N SER A 354 -2.36 -11.67 -13.68
CA SER A 354 -2.50 -10.21 -13.69
C SER A 354 -1.51 -9.52 -12.74
N GLY A 355 -0.53 -10.27 -12.23
CA GLY A 355 0.36 -9.80 -11.17
C GLY A 355 -0.33 -9.68 -9.80
N PRO A 356 0.35 -9.14 -8.80
CA PRO A 356 -0.16 -9.07 -7.44
C PRO A 356 -1.21 -7.97 -7.26
N THR A 357 -2.13 -8.19 -6.32
CA THR A 357 -3.11 -7.18 -5.87
C THR A 357 -2.49 -6.31 -4.77
N VAL A 358 -1.66 -5.36 -5.16
CA VAL A 358 -0.87 -4.48 -4.29
C VAL A 358 -0.84 -3.05 -4.84
N ALA A 359 -0.22 -2.13 -4.14
CA ALA A 359 0.17 -0.80 -4.62
C ALA A 359 -0.96 0.03 -5.26
N SER A 360 -2.21 -0.24 -4.93
CA SER A 360 -3.40 0.43 -5.50
C SER A 360 -3.48 0.35 -7.04
N ARG A 361 -2.92 -0.72 -7.65
CA ARG A 361 -2.83 -0.88 -9.11
C ARG A 361 -4.09 -1.49 -9.75
N SER A 362 -4.98 -2.10 -8.95
CA SER A 362 -6.07 -2.90 -9.49
C SER A 362 -6.96 -2.13 -10.47
N THR A 363 -7.44 -0.95 -10.10
CA THR A 363 -8.31 -0.16 -10.99
C THR A 363 -7.56 0.39 -12.20
N ILE A 364 -6.32 0.88 -12.01
CA ILE A 364 -5.54 1.47 -13.12
C ILE A 364 -5.10 0.37 -14.09
N MET A 365 -4.40 -0.63 -13.63
CA MET A 365 -3.84 -1.67 -14.50
C MET A 365 -4.89 -2.72 -14.89
N GLY A 366 -5.54 -3.32 -13.89
CA GLY A 366 -6.54 -4.36 -14.11
C GLY A 366 -7.82 -3.83 -14.76
N GLY A 367 -8.32 -2.68 -14.31
CA GLY A 367 -9.48 -2.03 -14.90
C GLY A 367 -9.22 -1.60 -16.35
N SER A 368 -8.01 -1.12 -16.68
CA SER A 368 -7.62 -0.85 -18.06
C SER A 368 -7.58 -2.12 -18.91
N ALA A 369 -7.08 -3.23 -18.36
CA ALA A 369 -7.10 -4.52 -19.06
C ALA A 369 -8.54 -5.00 -19.34
N VAL A 370 -9.45 -4.87 -18.35
CA VAL A 370 -10.88 -5.18 -18.54
C VAL A 370 -11.50 -4.28 -19.62
N ARG A 371 -11.22 -2.97 -19.58
CA ARG A 371 -11.72 -2.03 -20.58
C ARG A 371 -11.28 -2.42 -21.99
N ILE A 372 -9.97 -2.66 -22.18
CA ILE A 372 -9.40 -3.05 -23.48
C ILE A 372 -9.98 -4.40 -23.95
N ALA A 373 -10.19 -5.35 -23.05
CA ALA A 373 -10.79 -6.64 -23.39
C ALA A 373 -12.27 -6.49 -23.82
N ALA A 374 -13.02 -5.58 -23.18
CA ALA A 374 -14.42 -5.31 -23.54
C ALA A 374 -14.56 -4.53 -24.86
N GLN A 375 -13.55 -3.76 -25.26
CA GLN A 375 -13.52 -3.02 -26.55
C GLN A 375 -13.24 -3.92 -27.76
N LYS A 376 -12.64 -5.09 -27.57
CA LYS A 376 -12.33 -6.08 -28.62
C LYS A 376 -13.51 -6.98 -28.94
#